data_703d1507b2b8ecec0382b2247dcb7811
#
_entry.id   703d1507b2b8ecec0382b2247dcb7811
#
_cell.length_a   1.000
_cell.length_b   1.000
_cell.length_c   1.000
_cell.angle_alpha   90.00
_cell.angle_beta   90.00
_cell.angle_gamma   90.00
#
_symmetry.space_group_name_H-M   'P 1'
#
loop_
_entity.id
_entity.type
_entity.pdbx_description
1 polymer ?
#
loop_
_entity_poly.entity_id
_entity_poly.type
_entity_poly.pdbx_seq_one_letter_code
_entity_poly.pdbx_strand_id
1 'polypeptide(L)'
;EEQYIPYQRPPLSKDYLAGKHNIDRLFLRPESFYQEKNIDLRLGVRVVGINPEQKNIKTSSGEIVAYEKLLIATGSRPRLLRVPGNQLAGIHYLRQLNDVNIIKTELKDRSNICIVGGGYIGLEVAAVLISAGHDVTIVESESRILKRVTTPQMSSLFQNLHTSKGVKIYRNSTVLGFSGENHVEYVNCGDLNIAADLVIIGIGIIPNTELAQESRLECHNGIIVDDRCQTSDTNIF
;
A
#
# COMPACT_ATOMS: atom_id res chain seq x y z
N GLU A 1 14.34 4.27 1.33
CA GLU A 1 13.63 5.53 1.66
C GLU A 1 12.89 5.47 3.01
N GLU A 2 12.49 4.27 3.46
CA GLU A 2 11.89 4.10 4.79
C GLU A 2 12.95 4.14 5.91
N GLN A 3 12.52 4.54 7.12
CA GLN A 3 13.41 4.65 8.29
C GLN A 3 13.55 3.34 9.07
N TYR A 4 12.94 2.27 8.58
CA TYR A 4 12.88 0.98 9.23
C TYR A 4 13.77 -0.03 8.53
N ILE A 5 14.38 -0.93 9.31
CA ILE A 5 15.04 -2.12 8.74
C ILE A 5 14.03 -2.97 7.97
N PRO A 6 14.46 -3.85 7.04
CA PRO A 6 13.56 -4.66 6.21
C PRO A 6 12.52 -5.43 7.02
N TYR A 7 11.25 -5.29 6.66
CA TYR A 7 10.11 -5.85 7.37
C TYR A 7 9.08 -6.50 6.43
N GLN A 8 8.24 -7.35 7.00
CA GLN A 8 7.14 -8.02 6.31
C GLN A 8 5.95 -7.07 6.14
N ARG A 9 5.47 -6.88 4.90
CA ARG A 9 4.29 -6.04 4.61
C ARG A 9 2.94 -6.73 4.84
N PRO A 10 2.78 -8.07 4.61
CA PRO A 10 1.47 -8.72 4.76
C PRO A 10 0.80 -8.55 6.14
N PRO A 11 1.52 -8.49 7.27
CA PRO A 11 0.90 -8.25 8.56
C PRO A 11 0.32 -6.84 8.76
N LEU A 12 0.71 -5.86 7.92
CA LEU A 12 0.30 -4.46 8.06
C LEU A 12 -1.22 -4.28 7.97
N SER A 13 -1.90 -5.03 7.11
CA SER A 13 -3.36 -5.02 6.97
C SER A 13 -4.08 -6.04 7.87
N LYS A 14 -3.35 -6.75 8.72
CA LYS A 14 -3.82 -7.86 9.56
C LYS A 14 -3.45 -7.66 11.03
N ASP A 15 -2.59 -8.54 11.57
CA ASP A 15 -2.25 -8.61 12.99
C ASP A 15 -1.54 -7.37 13.52
N TYR A 16 -0.83 -6.62 12.67
CA TYR A 16 -0.22 -5.35 13.08
C TYR A 16 -1.27 -4.24 13.22
N LEU A 17 -2.17 -4.11 12.25
CA LEU A 17 -3.32 -3.19 12.35
C LEU A 17 -4.22 -3.56 13.55
N ALA A 18 -4.43 -4.85 13.77
CA ALA A 18 -5.20 -5.37 14.91
C ALA A 18 -4.53 -5.16 16.28
N GLY A 19 -3.29 -4.65 16.33
CA GLY A 19 -2.54 -4.47 17.58
C GLY A 19 -2.05 -5.78 18.22
N LYS A 20 -2.17 -6.92 17.54
CA LYS A 20 -1.72 -8.24 18.05
C LYS A 20 -0.21 -8.45 17.91
N HIS A 21 0.42 -7.77 16.96
CA HIS A 21 1.86 -7.77 16.75
C HIS A 21 2.45 -6.41 17.10
N ASN A 22 3.58 -6.41 17.79
CA ASN A 22 4.47 -5.26 17.93
C ASN A 22 5.35 -5.14 16.66
N ILE A 23 6.09 -4.04 16.56
CA ILE A 23 6.95 -3.74 15.41
C ILE A 23 8.06 -4.81 15.21
N ASP A 24 8.61 -5.35 16.30
CA ASP A 24 9.73 -6.30 16.24
C ASP A 24 9.36 -7.60 15.51
N ARG A 25 8.09 -8.00 15.59
CA ARG A 25 7.58 -9.16 14.85
C ARG A 25 7.46 -8.96 13.36
N LEU A 26 7.52 -7.71 12.91
CA LEU A 26 7.49 -7.39 11.48
C LEU A 26 8.85 -7.55 10.82
N PHE A 27 9.93 -7.28 11.54
CA PHE A 27 11.28 -7.30 10.98
C PHE A 27 11.66 -8.68 10.42
N LEU A 28 12.24 -8.67 9.21
CA LEU A 28 12.72 -9.90 8.58
C LEU A 28 13.90 -10.50 9.33
N ARG A 29 14.77 -9.65 9.86
CA ARG A 29 15.92 -9.98 10.70
C ARG A 29 16.17 -8.86 11.70
N PRO A 30 16.74 -9.17 12.87
CA PRO A 30 17.17 -8.13 13.81
C PRO A 30 18.33 -7.32 13.22
N GLU A 31 18.56 -6.13 13.72
CA GLU A 31 19.62 -5.24 13.23
C GLU A 31 21.02 -5.87 13.35
N SER A 32 21.28 -6.63 14.42
CA SER A 32 22.54 -7.36 14.62
C SER A 32 22.88 -8.31 13.47
N PHE A 33 21.88 -8.92 12.83
CA PHE A 33 22.08 -9.79 11.67
C PHE A 33 22.79 -9.07 10.52
N TYR A 34 22.39 -7.83 10.24
CA TYR A 34 22.98 -7.06 9.13
C TYR A 34 24.43 -6.68 9.45
N GLN A 35 24.72 -6.33 10.69
CA GLN A 35 26.08 -6.05 11.18
C GLN A 35 26.97 -7.29 11.10
N GLU A 36 26.52 -8.45 11.60
CA GLU A 36 27.22 -9.72 11.57
C GLU A 36 27.51 -10.21 10.14
N LYS A 37 26.65 -9.86 9.18
CA LYS A 37 26.81 -10.19 7.76
C LYS A 37 27.53 -9.14 6.94
N ASN A 38 28.04 -8.08 7.57
CA ASN A 38 28.69 -6.95 6.91
C ASN A 38 27.79 -6.32 5.82
N ILE A 39 26.50 -6.20 6.09
CA ILE A 39 25.53 -5.54 5.22
C ILE A 39 25.40 -4.10 5.65
N ASP A 40 25.84 -3.16 4.80
CA ASP A 40 25.68 -1.72 5.03
C ASP A 40 24.22 -1.30 4.77
N LEU A 41 23.47 -1.10 5.85
CA LEU A 41 22.08 -0.61 5.79
C LEU A 41 22.04 0.92 5.82
N ARG A 42 21.54 1.53 4.76
CA ARG A 42 21.35 2.97 4.64
C ARG A 42 19.88 3.33 4.69
N LEU A 43 19.35 3.41 5.90
CA LEU A 43 17.95 3.73 6.14
C LEU A 43 17.66 5.21 5.85
N GLY A 44 16.46 5.52 5.36
CA GLY A 44 16.05 6.88 5.01
C GLY A 44 16.75 7.47 3.77
N VAL A 45 17.65 6.73 3.13
CA VAL A 45 18.37 7.20 1.95
C VAL A 45 17.56 6.92 0.69
N ARG A 46 17.37 7.96 -0.12
CA ARG A 46 16.70 7.86 -1.42
C ARG A 46 17.72 7.85 -2.55
N VAL A 47 17.64 6.86 -3.42
CA VAL A 47 18.34 6.85 -4.71
C VAL A 47 17.54 7.68 -5.71
N VAL A 48 18.20 8.61 -6.38
CA VAL A 48 17.60 9.54 -7.34
C VAL A 48 18.13 9.37 -8.76
N GLY A 49 19.07 8.47 -8.99
CA GLY A 49 19.59 8.16 -10.33
C GLY A 49 20.43 6.91 -10.34
N ILE A 50 20.46 6.23 -11.46
CA ILE A 50 21.31 5.08 -11.77
C ILE A 50 22.08 5.43 -13.05
N ASN A 51 23.39 5.25 -13.06
CA ASN A 51 24.22 5.36 -14.26
C ASN A 51 24.79 3.97 -14.60
N PRO A 52 24.17 3.25 -15.54
CA PRO A 52 24.62 1.90 -15.92
C PRO A 52 26.02 1.86 -16.52
N GLU A 53 26.40 2.88 -17.33
CA GLU A 53 27.71 2.95 -17.99
C GLU A 53 28.85 3.08 -16.98
N GLN A 54 28.67 3.91 -15.95
CA GLN A 54 29.65 4.13 -14.88
C GLN A 54 29.47 3.17 -13.71
N LYS A 55 28.46 2.31 -13.72
CA LYS A 55 28.07 1.38 -12.64
C LYS A 55 28.01 2.06 -11.28
N ASN A 56 27.22 3.13 -11.20
CA ASN A 56 26.99 3.82 -9.93
C ASN A 56 25.54 4.29 -9.77
N ILE A 57 25.18 4.56 -8.53
CA ILE A 57 23.91 5.19 -8.17
C ILE A 57 24.18 6.53 -7.51
N LYS A 58 23.24 7.46 -7.65
CA LYS A 58 23.26 8.77 -6.99
C LYS A 58 22.14 8.84 -5.94
N THR A 59 22.48 9.26 -4.74
CA THR A 59 21.53 9.51 -3.66
C THR A 59 20.99 10.94 -3.68
N SER A 60 19.92 11.19 -2.94
CA SER A 60 19.34 12.55 -2.78
C SER A 60 20.28 13.52 -2.06
N SER A 61 21.25 13.03 -1.27
CA SER A 61 22.30 13.84 -0.67
C SER A 61 23.42 14.21 -1.65
N GLY A 62 23.41 13.65 -2.87
CA GLY A 62 24.44 13.84 -3.88
C GLY A 62 25.60 12.84 -3.81
N GLU A 63 25.57 11.89 -2.87
CA GLU A 63 26.58 10.83 -2.78
C GLU A 63 26.51 9.91 -3.99
N ILE A 64 27.67 9.50 -4.50
CA ILE A 64 27.81 8.51 -5.58
C ILE A 64 28.30 7.20 -4.98
N VAL A 65 27.55 6.12 -5.19
CA VAL A 65 27.91 4.78 -4.72
C VAL A 65 28.12 3.87 -5.92
N ALA A 66 29.31 3.33 -6.07
CA ALA A 66 29.66 2.38 -7.13
C ALA A 66 29.09 0.98 -6.80
N TYR A 67 28.80 0.19 -7.85
CA TYR A 67 28.37 -1.20 -7.72
C TYR A 67 29.03 -2.09 -8.78
N GLU A 68 29.23 -3.35 -8.46
CA GLU A 68 29.54 -4.40 -9.44
C GLU A 68 28.23 -5.00 -10.00
N LYS A 69 27.26 -5.23 -9.12
CA LYS A 69 25.91 -5.68 -9.44
C LYS A 69 24.89 -4.85 -8.65
N LEU A 70 23.80 -4.50 -9.29
CA LEU A 70 22.72 -3.72 -8.71
C LEU A 70 21.41 -4.53 -8.74
N LEU A 71 20.72 -4.61 -7.60
CA LEU A 71 19.36 -5.12 -7.53
C LEU A 71 18.40 -3.93 -7.34
N ILE A 72 17.46 -3.76 -8.27
CA ILE A 72 16.38 -2.76 -8.16
C ILE A 72 15.16 -3.42 -7.53
N ALA A 73 14.89 -3.08 -6.28
CA ALA A 73 13.75 -3.59 -5.50
C ALA A 73 12.86 -2.43 -5.00
N THR A 74 12.56 -1.47 -5.85
CA THR A 74 11.83 -0.24 -5.55
C THR A 74 10.36 -0.43 -5.19
N GLY A 75 9.81 -1.62 -5.45
CA GLY A 75 8.45 -1.99 -5.11
C GLY A 75 7.39 -1.19 -5.87
N SER A 76 6.38 -0.73 -5.15
CA SER A 76 5.23 -0.02 -5.73
C SER A 76 4.64 0.97 -4.73
N ARG A 77 3.87 1.92 -5.23
CA ARG A 77 3.11 2.90 -4.45
C ARG A 77 1.61 2.73 -4.65
N PRO A 78 0.76 3.18 -3.71
CA PRO A 78 -0.69 3.20 -3.90
C PRO A 78 -1.08 4.05 -5.12
N ARG A 79 -2.10 3.61 -5.82
CA ARG A 79 -2.78 4.43 -6.83
C ARG A 79 -3.60 5.50 -6.10
N LEU A 80 -3.30 6.76 -6.35
CA LEU A 80 -4.01 7.87 -5.75
C LEU A 80 -5.39 8.06 -6.40
N LEU A 81 -6.40 8.26 -5.60
CA LEU A 81 -7.75 8.64 -6.02
C LEU A 81 -7.81 10.17 -6.13
N ARG A 82 -7.85 10.66 -7.37
CA ARG A 82 -7.86 12.10 -7.67
C ARG A 82 -9.30 12.58 -7.88
N VAL A 83 -9.95 12.90 -6.78
CA VAL A 83 -11.32 13.45 -6.73
C VAL A 83 -11.37 14.68 -5.81
N PRO A 84 -12.36 15.55 -5.89
CA PRO A 84 -12.54 16.66 -4.96
C PRO A 84 -12.51 16.18 -3.51
N GLY A 85 -11.84 16.93 -2.63
CA GLY A 85 -11.74 16.63 -1.19
C GLY A 85 -10.70 15.56 -0.83
N ASN A 86 -9.91 15.04 -1.76
CA ASN A 86 -8.93 13.98 -1.50
C ASN A 86 -7.74 14.39 -0.60
N GLN A 87 -7.62 15.67 -0.26
CA GLN A 87 -6.62 16.22 0.67
C GLN A 87 -7.15 16.43 2.10
N LEU A 88 -8.42 16.13 2.37
CA LEU A 88 -8.97 16.21 3.73
C LEU A 88 -8.23 15.26 4.67
N ALA A 89 -8.06 15.66 5.92
CA ALA A 89 -7.56 14.76 6.96
C ALA A 89 -8.49 13.55 7.12
N GLY A 90 -7.97 12.43 7.64
CA GLY A 90 -8.72 11.18 7.79
C GLY A 90 -8.80 10.33 6.52
N ILE A 91 -8.10 10.72 5.42
CA ILE A 91 -8.04 9.93 4.19
C ILE A 91 -6.65 9.29 4.06
N HIS A 92 -6.60 7.97 4.05
CA HIS A 92 -5.36 7.20 4.11
C HIS A 92 -5.24 6.17 2.99
N TYR A 93 -3.99 5.83 2.70
CA TYR A 93 -3.60 4.67 1.91
C TYR A 93 -2.82 3.73 2.82
N LEU A 94 -2.90 2.42 2.58
CA LEU A 94 -2.18 1.44 3.38
C LEU A 94 -1.15 0.73 2.52
N ARG A 95 0.13 1.04 2.72
CA ARG A 95 1.26 0.43 2.02
C ARG A 95 2.47 0.20 2.90
N GLN A 96 2.79 1.16 3.75
CA GLN A 96 4.00 1.20 4.58
C GLN A 96 3.64 1.11 6.06
N LEU A 97 4.64 0.80 6.88
CA LEU A 97 4.48 0.72 8.33
C LEU A 97 3.94 2.03 8.93
N ASN A 98 4.46 3.15 8.44
CA ASN A 98 4.03 4.47 8.93
C ASN A 98 2.57 4.76 8.62
N ASP A 99 2.05 4.28 7.49
CA ASP A 99 0.62 4.46 7.14
C ASP A 99 -0.26 3.81 8.20
N VAL A 100 0.09 2.59 8.63
CA VAL A 100 -0.66 1.86 9.66
C VAL A 100 -0.54 2.55 11.02
N ASN A 101 0.63 3.07 11.37
CA ASN A 101 0.82 3.81 12.61
C ASN A 101 -0.08 5.05 12.66
N ILE A 102 -0.16 5.82 11.57
CA ILE A 102 -1.06 6.99 11.46
C ILE A 102 -2.52 6.54 11.58
N ILE A 103 -2.95 5.55 10.81
CA ILE A 103 -4.32 5.01 10.89
C ILE A 103 -4.67 4.62 12.33
N LYS A 104 -3.78 3.90 13.03
CA LYS A 104 -4.00 3.48 14.42
C LYS A 104 -4.14 4.65 15.39
N THR A 105 -3.44 5.76 15.18
CA THR A 105 -3.56 6.95 16.05
C THR A 105 -4.86 7.73 15.83
N GLU A 106 -5.47 7.62 14.66
CA GLU A 106 -6.73 8.30 14.32
C GLU A 106 -7.98 7.48 14.66
N LEU A 107 -7.83 6.15 14.86
CA LEU A 107 -8.94 5.30 15.27
C LEU A 107 -9.40 5.66 16.69
N LYS A 108 -10.71 5.96 16.83
CA LYS A 108 -11.40 6.14 18.12
C LYS A 108 -11.97 4.80 18.59
N ASP A 109 -12.57 4.75 19.78
CA ASP A 109 -13.21 3.52 20.30
C ASP A 109 -14.25 2.93 19.35
N ARG A 110 -15.01 3.80 18.64
CA ARG A 110 -15.90 3.43 17.55
C ARG A 110 -15.88 4.52 16.48
N SER A 111 -15.60 4.12 15.24
CA SER A 111 -15.53 5.02 14.09
C SER A 111 -16.35 4.45 12.94
N ASN A 112 -16.95 5.36 12.13
CA ASN A 112 -17.46 5.02 10.82
C ASN A 112 -16.30 4.99 9.81
N ILE A 113 -15.97 3.83 9.29
CA ILE A 113 -14.83 3.67 8.40
C ILE A 113 -15.31 3.31 7.00
N CYS A 114 -14.93 4.11 6.02
CA CYS A 114 -15.19 3.81 4.62
C CYS A 114 -13.92 3.27 3.96
N ILE A 115 -14.00 2.08 3.36
CA ILE A 115 -12.93 1.47 2.59
C ILE A 115 -13.28 1.60 1.12
N VAL A 116 -12.42 2.27 0.35
CA VAL A 116 -12.58 2.45 -1.09
C VAL A 116 -11.76 1.38 -1.81
N GLY A 117 -12.47 0.41 -2.41
CA GLY A 117 -11.91 -0.74 -3.12
C GLY A 117 -12.13 -2.07 -2.39
N GLY A 118 -12.84 -2.98 -3.04
CA GLY A 118 -13.14 -4.35 -2.58
C GLY A 118 -12.08 -5.39 -3.01
N GLY A 119 -10.80 -5.01 -3.05
CA GLY A 119 -9.67 -5.90 -3.28
C GLY A 119 -9.20 -6.61 -2.01
N TYR A 120 -8.13 -7.42 -2.09
CA TYR A 120 -7.59 -8.16 -0.95
C TYR A 120 -7.31 -7.27 0.27
N ILE A 121 -6.55 -6.18 0.09
CA ILE A 121 -6.18 -5.29 1.20
C ILE A 121 -7.44 -4.66 1.82
N GLY A 122 -8.38 -4.19 1.00
CA GLY A 122 -9.63 -3.61 1.49
C GLY A 122 -10.43 -4.59 2.35
N LEU A 123 -10.55 -5.85 1.93
CA LEU A 123 -11.24 -6.90 2.69
C LEU A 123 -10.50 -7.29 3.97
N GLU A 124 -9.16 -7.39 3.93
CA GLU A 124 -8.34 -7.68 5.12
C GLU A 124 -8.51 -6.59 6.18
N VAL A 125 -8.41 -5.33 5.77
CA VAL A 125 -8.62 -4.17 6.64
C VAL A 125 -10.05 -4.16 7.19
N ALA A 126 -11.06 -4.42 6.35
CA ALA A 126 -12.46 -4.51 6.78
C ALA A 126 -12.65 -5.58 7.85
N ALA A 127 -12.04 -6.76 7.67
CA ALA A 127 -12.14 -7.85 8.64
C ALA A 127 -11.51 -7.48 10.00
N VAL A 128 -10.39 -6.78 10.00
CA VAL A 128 -9.73 -6.31 11.23
C VAL A 128 -10.60 -5.27 11.93
N LEU A 129 -11.03 -4.25 11.20
CA LEU A 129 -11.72 -3.10 11.80
C LEU A 129 -13.14 -3.44 12.27
N ILE A 130 -13.89 -4.29 11.53
CA ILE A 130 -15.21 -4.78 12.01
C ILE A 130 -15.05 -5.64 13.27
N SER A 131 -13.97 -6.45 13.34
CA SER A 131 -13.69 -7.26 14.53
C SER A 131 -13.25 -6.42 15.74
N ALA A 132 -12.71 -5.23 15.50
CA ALA A 132 -12.36 -4.25 16.52
C ALA A 132 -13.55 -3.40 17.01
N GLY A 133 -14.75 -3.60 16.43
CA GLY A 133 -15.99 -2.93 16.84
C GLY A 133 -16.32 -1.64 16.09
N HIS A 134 -15.62 -1.34 15.00
CA HIS A 134 -15.93 -0.19 14.14
C HIS A 134 -17.10 -0.48 13.19
N ASP A 135 -17.76 0.56 12.71
CA ASP A 135 -18.75 0.47 11.63
C ASP A 135 -18.04 0.55 10.28
N VAL A 136 -18.03 -0.52 9.52
CA VAL A 136 -17.24 -0.62 8.28
C VAL A 136 -18.10 -0.69 7.04
N THR A 137 -17.83 0.20 6.09
CA THR A 137 -18.47 0.22 4.77
C THR A 137 -17.41 0.10 3.68
N ILE A 138 -17.62 -0.81 2.73
CA ILE A 138 -16.78 -0.95 1.52
C ILE A 138 -17.53 -0.37 0.33
N VAL A 139 -16.85 0.48 -0.44
CA VAL A 139 -17.30 0.99 -1.75
C VAL A 139 -16.45 0.36 -2.84
N GLU A 140 -17.11 -0.32 -3.80
CA GLU A 140 -16.46 -0.97 -4.92
C GLU A 140 -17.09 -0.50 -6.25
N SER A 141 -16.27 0.01 -7.15
CA SER A 141 -16.71 0.48 -8.46
C SER A 141 -17.15 -0.66 -9.39
N GLU A 142 -16.59 -1.83 -9.19
CA GLU A 142 -16.91 -3.02 -9.98
C GLU A 142 -18.21 -3.71 -9.51
N SER A 143 -18.75 -4.56 -10.38
CA SER A 143 -19.98 -5.30 -10.10
C SER A 143 -19.86 -6.35 -8.98
N ARG A 144 -18.64 -6.69 -8.58
CA ARG A 144 -18.34 -7.61 -7.47
C ARG A 144 -16.97 -7.30 -6.85
N ILE A 145 -16.83 -7.59 -5.58
CA ILE A 145 -15.51 -7.53 -4.90
C ILE A 145 -14.55 -8.57 -5.51
N LEU A 146 -13.25 -8.33 -5.41
CA LEU A 146 -12.20 -9.23 -5.93
C LEU A 146 -12.34 -9.56 -7.45
N LYS A 147 -13.04 -8.73 -8.24
CA LYS A 147 -13.37 -9.03 -9.65
C LYS A 147 -12.16 -9.36 -10.51
N ARG A 148 -11.04 -8.70 -10.26
CA ARG A 148 -9.80 -8.86 -11.05
C ARG A 148 -8.96 -10.07 -10.66
N VAL A 149 -9.25 -10.70 -9.53
CA VAL A 149 -8.32 -11.67 -8.90
C VAL A 149 -8.97 -13.00 -8.56
N THR A 150 -10.30 -13.15 -8.69
CA THR A 150 -10.96 -14.41 -8.37
C THR A 150 -12.24 -14.63 -9.19
N THR A 151 -12.82 -15.82 -9.06
CA THR A 151 -14.09 -16.22 -9.72
C THR A 151 -15.31 -15.55 -9.09
N PRO A 152 -16.47 -15.49 -9.78
CA PRO A 152 -17.71 -14.98 -9.20
C PRO A 152 -18.15 -15.74 -7.94
N GLN A 153 -17.95 -17.06 -7.90
CA GLN A 153 -18.30 -17.90 -6.75
C GLN A 153 -17.51 -17.50 -5.51
N MET A 154 -16.20 -17.30 -5.66
CA MET A 154 -15.34 -16.84 -4.57
C MET A 154 -15.68 -15.41 -4.14
N SER A 155 -15.99 -14.51 -5.07
CA SER A 155 -16.48 -13.18 -4.73
C SER A 155 -17.75 -13.24 -3.87
N SER A 156 -18.70 -14.09 -4.23
CA SER A 156 -19.94 -14.28 -3.47
C SER A 156 -19.68 -14.84 -2.07
N LEU A 157 -18.78 -15.82 -1.97
CA LEU A 157 -18.37 -16.38 -0.67
C LEU A 157 -17.79 -15.31 0.25
N PHE A 158 -16.80 -14.53 -0.22
CA PHE A 158 -16.18 -13.47 0.57
C PHE A 158 -17.17 -12.35 0.89
N GLN A 159 -18.04 -11.98 -0.06
CA GLN A 159 -19.08 -10.99 0.20
C GLN A 159 -20.00 -11.44 1.34
N ASN A 160 -20.53 -12.66 1.25
CA ASN A 160 -21.43 -13.22 2.28
C ASN A 160 -20.72 -13.29 3.64
N LEU A 161 -19.44 -13.69 3.67
CA LEU A 161 -18.64 -13.74 4.89
C LEU A 161 -18.53 -12.36 5.55
N HIS A 162 -18.15 -11.33 4.78
CA HIS A 162 -18.00 -9.97 5.32
C HIS A 162 -19.35 -9.36 5.75
N THR A 163 -20.40 -9.53 4.94
CA THR A 163 -21.72 -9.01 5.28
C THR A 163 -22.33 -9.72 6.50
N SER A 164 -22.08 -11.01 6.67
CA SER A 164 -22.53 -11.75 7.89
C SER A 164 -21.82 -11.25 9.16
N LYS A 165 -20.68 -10.58 9.04
CA LYS A 165 -19.95 -9.95 10.15
C LYS A 165 -20.31 -8.47 10.34
N GLY A 166 -21.26 -7.94 9.55
CA GLY A 166 -21.75 -6.57 9.67
C GLY A 166 -21.10 -5.55 8.73
N VAL A 167 -20.18 -5.96 7.86
CA VAL A 167 -19.60 -5.05 6.85
C VAL A 167 -20.67 -4.71 5.80
N LYS A 168 -20.89 -3.42 5.56
CA LYS A 168 -21.73 -2.93 4.46
C LYS A 168 -20.92 -2.89 3.18
N ILE A 169 -21.43 -3.41 2.06
CA ILE A 169 -20.72 -3.45 0.78
C ILE A 169 -21.60 -2.87 -0.32
N TYR A 170 -21.17 -1.71 -0.87
CA TYR A 170 -21.79 -1.08 -2.03
C TYR A 170 -20.94 -1.36 -3.27
N ARG A 171 -21.55 -2.05 -4.25
CA ARG A 171 -20.95 -2.39 -5.54
C ARG A 171 -21.50 -1.48 -6.62
N ASN A 172 -20.83 -1.44 -7.80
CA ASN A 172 -21.16 -0.50 -8.88
C ASN A 172 -21.24 0.95 -8.39
N SER A 173 -20.43 1.29 -7.37
CA SER A 173 -20.43 2.58 -6.70
C SER A 173 -19.06 3.21 -6.83
N THR A 174 -18.97 4.30 -7.57
CA THR A 174 -17.73 5.03 -7.81
C THR A 174 -17.67 6.24 -6.88
N VAL A 175 -16.57 6.39 -6.16
CA VAL A 175 -16.34 7.59 -5.34
C VAL A 175 -16.11 8.78 -6.26
N LEU A 176 -16.92 9.82 -6.13
CA LEU A 176 -16.87 11.06 -6.89
C LEU A 176 -16.21 12.20 -6.11
N GLY A 177 -16.11 12.09 -4.79
CA GLY A 177 -15.47 13.09 -3.92
C GLY A 177 -15.60 12.75 -2.46
N PHE A 178 -14.95 13.57 -1.66
CA PHE A 178 -15.05 13.57 -0.20
C PHE A 178 -15.52 14.95 0.26
N SER A 179 -16.27 15.01 1.35
CA SER A 179 -16.71 16.28 1.94
C SER A 179 -16.49 16.27 3.45
N GLY A 180 -16.34 17.49 3.99
CA GLY A 180 -16.05 17.81 5.37
C GLY A 180 -15.39 19.18 5.43
N GLU A 181 -15.23 19.76 6.60
CA GLU A 181 -14.58 21.08 6.75
C GLU A 181 -13.04 20.94 6.69
N ASN A 182 -12.41 20.30 7.65
CA ASN A 182 -10.96 20.05 7.72
C ASN A 182 -10.62 18.55 7.70
N HIS A 183 -11.62 17.72 8.00
CA HIS A 183 -11.53 16.27 8.10
C HIS A 183 -12.64 15.67 7.27
N VAL A 184 -12.45 14.44 6.78
CA VAL A 184 -13.49 13.74 6.04
C VAL A 184 -14.70 13.47 6.95
N GLU A 185 -15.90 13.78 6.46
CA GLU A 185 -17.17 13.48 7.11
C GLU A 185 -18.06 12.60 6.24
N TYR A 186 -17.91 12.72 4.92
CA TYR A 186 -18.69 11.94 3.96
C TYR A 186 -17.87 11.52 2.75
N VAL A 187 -18.18 10.33 2.25
CA VAL A 187 -17.74 9.82 0.95
C VAL A 187 -18.91 9.89 -0.03
N ASN A 188 -18.76 10.67 -1.09
CA ASN A 188 -19.80 10.91 -2.09
C ASN A 188 -19.70 9.94 -3.25
N CYS A 189 -20.76 9.19 -3.52
CA CYS A 189 -20.85 8.19 -4.60
C CYS A 189 -22.11 8.43 -5.46
N GLY A 190 -22.30 9.65 -5.94
CA GLY A 190 -23.52 10.07 -6.65
C GLY A 190 -24.68 10.27 -5.67
N ASP A 191 -25.76 9.48 -5.83
CA ASP A 191 -26.92 9.58 -4.97
C ASP A 191 -26.68 8.98 -3.55
N LEU A 192 -25.54 8.29 -3.37
CA LEU A 192 -25.15 7.68 -2.10
C LEU A 192 -24.10 8.55 -1.38
N ASN A 193 -24.44 8.97 -0.17
CA ASN A 193 -23.57 9.69 0.75
C ASN A 193 -23.29 8.79 1.96
N ILE A 194 -22.02 8.46 2.20
CA ILE A 194 -21.60 7.55 3.27
C ILE A 194 -20.87 8.37 4.33
N ALA A 195 -21.41 8.41 5.53
CA ALA A 195 -20.72 9.04 6.67
C ALA A 195 -19.44 8.28 7.00
N ALA A 196 -18.33 8.99 7.17
CA ALA A 196 -17.04 8.40 7.45
C ALA A 196 -16.19 9.32 8.34
N ASP A 197 -15.73 8.79 9.46
CA ASP A 197 -14.72 9.42 10.32
C ASP A 197 -13.31 9.15 9.81
N LEU A 198 -13.14 8.09 9.00
CA LEU A 198 -11.87 7.68 8.43
C LEU A 198 -12.10 6.94 7.11
N VAL A 199 -11.25 7.22 6.12
CA VAL A 199 -11.29 6.57 4.81
C VAL A 199 -9.97 5.87 4.54
N ILE A 200 -10.04 4.59 4.10
CA ILE A 200 -8.86 3.83 3.68
C ILE A 200 -9.02 3.47 2.20
N ILE A 201 -8.09 3.95 1.37
CA ILE A 201 -8.16 3.78 -0.09
C ILE A 201 -7.25 2.63 -0.53
N GLY A 202 -7.84 1.61 -1.17
CA GLY A 202 -7.17 0.41 -1.67
C GLY A 202 -7.55 0.06 -3.11
N ILE A 203 -7.36 1.00 -4.06
CA ILE A 203 -7.76 0.87 -5.47
C ILE A 203 -6.67 0.34 -6.41
N GLY A 204 -5.61 -0.23 -5.85
CA GLY A 204 -4.49 -0.82 -6.57
C GLY A 204 -3.19 -0.08 -6.36
N ILE A 205 -2.16 -0.55 -7.04
CA ILE A 205 -0.78 -0.07 -6.92
C ILE A 205 -0.22 0.31 -8.28
N ILE A 206 0.88 1.08 -8.27
CA ILE A 206 1.68 1.44 -9.45
C ILE A 206 3.11 1.01 -9.15
N PRO A 207 3.74 0.15 -9.97
CA PRO A 207 5.16 -0.19 -9.83
C PRO A 207 6.04 1.06 -9.91
N ASN A 208 7.07 1.14 -9.07
CA ASN A 208 8.02 2.25 -9.08
C ASN A 208 9.13 1.95 -10.10
N THR A 209 8.93 2.36 -11.34
CA THR A 209 9.82 2.07 -12.48
C THR A 209 10.63 3.27 -12.93
N GLU A 210 10.45 4.42 -12.32
CA GLU A 210 11.02 5.69 -12.79
C GLU A 210 12.54 5.64 -12.90
N LEU A 211 13.23 5.16 -11.85
CA LEU A 211 14.70 5.00 -11.86
C LEU A 211 15.19 4.08 -12.99
N ALA A 212 14.46 2.99 -13.24
CA ALA A 212 14.79 2.06 -14.31
C ALA A 212 14.58 2.70 -15.69
N GLN A 213 13.46 3.39 -15.90
CA GLN A 213 13.15 4.09 -17.15
C GLN A 213 14.14 5.20 -17.46
N GLU A 214 14.48 6.03 -16.47
CA GLU A 214 15.47 7.09 -16.60
C GLU A 214 16.87 6.56 -16.92
N SER A 215 17.16 5.32 -16.48
CA SER A 215 18.39 4.58 -16.78
C SER A 215 18.32 3.76 -18.08
N ARG A 216 17.26 3.96 -18.90
CA ARG A 216 17.02 3.28 -20.17
C ARG A 216 16.85 1.76 -20.09
N LEU A 217 16.49 1.25 -18.91
CA LEU A 217 16.11 -0.15 -18.77
C LEU A 217 14.70 -0.39 -19.33
N GLU A 218 14.47 -1.56 -19.89
CA GLU A 218 13.17 -1.91 -20.45
C GLU A 218 12.10 -2.05 -19.36
N CYS A 219 10.98 -1.33 -19.54
CA CYS A 219 9.85 -1.32 -18.59
C CYS A 219 8.52 -1.38 -19.36
N HIS A 220 7.55 -2.08 -18.75
CA HIS A 220 6.15 -2.05 -19.21
C HIS A 220 5.23 -1.81 -17.99
N ASN A 221 4.61 -2.85 -17.44
CA ASN A 221 3.87 -2.79 -16.16
C ASN A 221 4.78 -3.28 -15.02
N GLY A 222 5.98 -2.72 -14.93
CA GLY A 222 7.10 -3.12 -14.09
C GLY A 222 8.41 -3.07 -14.89
N ILE A 223 9.52 -3.41 -14.27
CA ILE A 223 10.82 -3.58 -14.93
C ILE A 223 10.81 -4.96 -15.61
N ILE A 224 11.19 -5.01 -16.91
CA ILE A 224 11.26 -6.25 -17.66
C ILE A 224 12.55 -6.98 -17.27
N VAL A 225 12.41 -8.25 -16.91
CA VAL A 225 13.52 -9.12 -16.52
C VAL A 225 13.38 -10.51 -17.14
N ASP A 226 14.47 -11.23 -17.26
CA ASP A 226 14.49 -12.63 -17.65
C ASP A 226 14.19 -13.58 -16.47
N ASP A 227 14.36 -14.89 -16.69
CA ASP A 227 14.15 -15.96 -15.67
C ASP A 227 15.18 -15.94 -14.52
N ARG A 228 16.23 -15.14 -14.63
CA ARG A 228 17.26 -14.89 -13.61
C ARG A 228 17.11 -13.54 -12.94
N CYS A 229 15.97 -12.86 -13.16
CA CYS A 229 15.72 -11.49 -12.73
C CYS A 229 16.70 -10.46 -13.30
N GLN A 230 17.39 -10.76 -14.42
CA GLN A 230 18.30 -9.83 -15.08
C GLN A 230 17.51 -8.89 -16.00
N THR A 231 17.78 -7.60 -15.91
CA THR A 231 17.19 -6.58 -16.77
C THR A 231 17.85 -6.55 -18.16
N SER A 232 17.53 -5.55 -18.99
CA SER A 232 18.24 -5.29 -20.25
C SER A 232 19.72 -4.92 -20.05
N ASP A 233 20.16 -4.58 -18.84
CA ASP A 233 21.58 -4.46 -18.45
C ASP A 233 22.05 -5.70 -17.69
N THR A 234 23.19 -6.27 -18.09
CA THR A 234 23.75 -7.52 -17.52
C THR A 234 24.25 -7.40 -16.07
N ASN A 235 24.36 -6.20 -15.54
CA ASN A 235 24.80 -5.91 -14.18
C ASN A 235 23.65 -5.41 -13.29
N ILE A 236 22.43 -5.29 -13.83
CA ILE A 236 21.25 -4.77 -13.10
C ILE A 236 20.14 -5.83 -13.10
N PHE A 237 19.60 -6.08 -11.91
CA PHE A 237 18.60 -7.11 -11.64
C PHE A 237 17.37 -6.51 -10.97
#